data_f211476d8d6e1a55236c63c3c2286bc1
#
_entry.id   f211476d8d6e1a55236c63c3c2286bc1
#
_cell.length_a   1.000
_cell.length_b   1.000
_cell.length_c   1.000
_cell.angle_alpha   90.00
_cell.angle_beta   90.00
_cell.angle_gamma   90.00
#
_symmetry.space_group_name_H-M   'P 1'
#
loop_
_entity.id
_entity.type
_entity.pdbx_description
1 polymer ?
#
loop_
_entity_poly.entity_id
_entity_poly.type
_entity_poly.pdbx_seq_one_letter_code
_entity_poly.pdbx_strand_id
1 'polypeptide(L)'
;MACGTKTQKFTNLTVFSMKSIPNVRFLKNILILRGEGSLGDALISSCCYREIKRTNPKIKISVACFGSAYGYLKELPYIDKIYRLPIPRVLRPNQRWLTLLWYALKLRRKHFDLVLDTSLKPFANWTLFKHIIGGDKVLDYYTSPIPFGQVPGRCVDHEQAVLAQLGVVKPNKSYEIPLQPAKLAKRDAFLKQHIADYKGKGYILLNPFGSIAARSLDKMNIHRILKELAARTHLPAIIPCMPSQKARAQAYLQGVRQGVLLYETDSVFDLFALVAGAKVVITPDTAVVHIASGLRKPTVAFYNSYSIANDPDNLLARIIHTAPASVNLFEFSAFETALAGLL
;
A
#
# COMPACT_ATOMS: atom_id res chain seq x y z
N MET A 1 -20.99 -26.55 15.30
CA MET A 1 -19.68 -27.24 15.28
C MET A 1 -18.61 -26.18 15.39
N ALA A 2 -17.85 -26.21 16.48
CA ALA A 2 -16.93 -25.15 16.86
C ALA A 2 -15.69 -25.14 15.97
N CYS A 3 -15.42 -23.99 15.34
CA CYS A 3 -14.19 -23.75 14.58
C CYS A 3 -13.07 -23.45 15.57
N GLY A 4 -12.18 -24.43 15.77
CA GLY A 4 -11.06 -24.34 16.70
C GLY A 4 -10.03 -23.33 16.21
N THR A 5 -9.86 -22.25 16.92
CA THR A 5 -8.72 -21.34 16.85
C THR A 5 -7.45 -22.07 17.27
N LYS A 6 -6.63 -22.45 16.29
CA LYS A 6 -5.25 -22.88 16.57
C LYS A 6 -4.45 -21.67 17.01
N THR A 7 -4.37 -21.46 18.31
CA THR A 7 -3.34 -20.63 18.95
C THR A 7 -1.97 -21.31 18.74
N GLN A 8 -1.21 -20.79 17.80
CA GLN A 8 0.19 -21.17 17.64
C GLN A 8 0.95 -20.69 18.89
N LYS A 9 1.36 -21.63 19.74
CA LYS A 9 2.29 -21.37 20.83
C LYS A 9 3.63 -20.93 20.23
N PHE A 10 3.90 -19.63 20.31
CA PHE A 10 5.26 -19.12 20.08
C PHE A 10 6.11 -19.54 21.26
N THR A 11 7.03 -20.47 21.04
CA THR A 11 8.07 -20.85 21.98
C THR A 11 8.94 -19.64 22.30
N ASN A 12 9.25 -19.48 23.60
CA ASN A 12 10.07 -18.43 24.20
C ASN A 12 11.43 -18.25 23.51
N LEU A 13 11.48 -17.47 22.44
CA LEU A 13 12.70 -16.83 22.00
C LEU A 13 12.84 -15.56 22.83
N THR A 14 13.92 -15.48 23.59
CA THR A 14 14.29 -14.33 24.42
C THR A 14 14.11 -13.06 23.60
N VAL A 15 13.10 -12.27 23.93
CA VAL A 15 12.84 -10.99 23.28
C VAL A 15 13.93 -10.05 23.77
N PHE A 16 14.93 -9.77 22.94
CA PHE A 16 15.88 -8.69 23.19
C PHE A 16 15.11 -7.37 23.02
N SER A 17 14.55 -6.87 24.11
CA SER A 17 13.90 -5.57 24.17
C SER A 17 14.97 -4.49 24.30
N MET A 18 14.86 -3.42 23.53
CA MET A 18 15.67 -2.21 23.75
C MET A 18 15.47 -1.72 25.18
N LYS A 19 16.54 -1.44 25.90
CA LYS A 19 16.48 -0.89 27.27
C LYS A 19 15.77 0.47 27.34
N SER A 20 15.80 1.24 26.25
CA SER A 20 15.07 2.51 26.10
C SER A 20 14.88 2.82 24.62
N ILE A 21 13.74 3.41 24.27
CA ILE A 21 13.46 3.87 22.89
C ILE A 21 14.22 5.18 22.66
N PRO A 22 15.08 5.26 21.64
CA PRO A 22 15.86 6.47 21.40
C PRO A 22 14.99 7.57 20.78
N ASN A 23 15.26 8.82 21.13
CA ASN A 23 14.65 9.96 20.45
C ASN A 23 15.34 10.19 19.10
N VAL A 24 14.56 10.25 18.03
CA VAL A 24 15.03 10.40 16.65
C VAL A 24 15.86 11.68 16.43
N ARG A 25 15.67 12.71 17.26
CA ARG A 25 16.45 13.96 17.20
C ARG A 25 17.95 13.76 17.39
N PHE A 26 18.33 12.72 18.10
CA PHE A 26 19.75 12.45 18.44
C PHE A 26 20.38 11.37 17.56
N LEU A 27 19.59 10.72 16.67
CA LEU A 27 20.08 9.71 15.76
C LEU A 27 20.74 10.31 14.54
N LYS A 28 21.77 9.65 14.02
CA LYS A 28 22.49 10.05 12.80
C LYS A 28 22.13 9.16 11.62
N ASN A 29 21.90 7.87 11.87
CA ASN A 29 21.75 6.84 10.84
C ASN A 29 20.71 5.79 11.26
N ILE A 30 19.62 5.69 10.54
CA ILE A 30 18.55 4.71 10.80
C ILE A 30 18.36 3.78 9.60
N LEU A 31 18.13 2.51 9.88
CA LEU A 31 17.66 1.54 8.89
C LEU A 31 16.19 1.21 9.14
N ILE A 32 15.35 1.37 8.13
CA ILE A 32 13.96 0.95 8.17
C ILE A 32 13.82 -0.32 7.33
N LEU A 33 13.30 -1.38 7.95
CA LEU A 33 13.07 -2.66 7.31
C LEU A 33 11.61 -2.76 6.85
N ARG A 34 11.42 -3.17 5.60
CA ARG A 34 10.11 -3.45 4.97
C ARG A 34 10.09 -4.89 4.48
N GLY A 35 9.65 -5.79 5.34
CA GLY A 35 9.60 -7.24 5.07
C GLY A 35 8.48 -7.63 4.10
N GLU A 36 7.42 -6.84 3.96
CA GLU A 36 6.41 -7.00 2.92
C GLU A 36 6.84 -6.24 1.67
N GLY A 37 6.72 -6.90 0.52
CA GLY A 37 7.02 -6.28 -0.77
C GLY A 37 5.84 -5.54 -1.39
N SER A 38 4.72 -5.37 -0.65
CA SER A 38 3.51 -4.80 -1.20
C SER A 38 3.60 -3.28 -1.31
N LEU A 39 2.99 -2.74 -2.36
CA LEU A 39 2.92 -1.29 -2.57
C LEU A 39 2.00 -0.61 -1.55
N GLY A 40 0.88 -1.26 -1.19
CA GLY A 40 -0.09 -0.71 -0.23
C GLY A 40 0.56 -0.43 1.13
N ASP A 41 1.28 -1.41 1.67
CA ASP A 41 1.98 -1.27 2.96
C ASP A 41 3.07 -0.19 2.88
N ALA A 42 3.78 -0.09 1.75
CA ALA A 42 4.79 0.95 1.56
C ALA A 42 4.19 2.36 1.51
N LEU A 43 2.98 2.50 0.94
CA LEU A 43 2.24 3.77 0.92
C LEU A 43 1.81 4.18 2.32
N ILE A 44 1.24 3.26 3.11
CA ILE A 44 0.85 3.52 4.50
C ILE A 44 2.03 4.04 5.32
N SER A 45 3.19 3.37 5.22
CA SER A 45 4.39 3.76 5.97
C SER A 45 5.13 4.97 5.42
N SER A 46 4.69 5.55 4.32
CA SER A 46 5.41 6.67 3.68
C SER A 46 5.49 7.91 4.58
N CYS A 47 4.48 8.14 5.41
CA CYS A 47 4.49 9.22 6.38
C CYS A 47 5.65 9.10 7.39
N CYS A 48 6.09 7.88 7.74
CA CYS A 48 7.19 7.68 8.69
C CYS A 48 8.48 8.31 8.20
N TYR A 49 8.85 8.12 6.95
CA TYR A 49 10.10 8.67 6.39
C TYR A 49 10.09 10.20 6.43
N ARG A 50 8.96 10.81 6.04
CA ARG A 50 8.79 12.27 6.08
C ARG A 50 8.87 12.80 7.50
N GLU A 51 8.14 12.21 8.43
CA GLU A 51 8.05 12.72 9.80
C GLU A 51 9.37 12.56 10.56
N ILE A 52 10.12 11.48 10.33
CA ILE A 52 11.47 11.30 10.86
C ILE A 52 12.39 12.39 10.30
N LYS A 53 12.37 12.63 8.98
CA LYS A 53 13.21 13.62 8.32
C LYS A 53 12.83 15.05 8.74
N ARG A 54 11.53 15.34 8.93
CA ARG A 54 11.04 16.63 9.45
C ARG A 54 11.52 16.90 10.87
N THR A 55 11.56 15.86 11.72
CA THR A 55 11.99 15.99 13.11
C THR A 55 13.51 16.12 13.23
N ASN A 56 14.25 15.42 12.36
CA ASN A 56 15.72 15.52 12.28
C ASN A 56 16.15 15.56 10.79
N PRO A 57 16.32 16.77 10.22
CA PRO A 57 16.70 16.91 8.80
C PRO A 57 18.08 16.33 8.46
N LYS A 58 18.97 16.17 9.45
CA LYS A 58 20.33 15.64 9.27
C LYS A 58 20.42 14.12 9.33
N ILE A 59 19.35 13.43 9.78
CA ILE A 59 19.35 11.97 9.87
C ILE A 59 19.48 11.33 8.49
N LYS A 60 20.27 10.28 8.39
CA LYS A 60 20.35 9.46 7.18
C LYS A 60 19.37 8.28 7.30
N ILE A 61 18.38 8.23 6.42
CA ILE A 61 17.39 7.18 6.37
C ILE A 61 17.77 6.19 5.28
N SER A 62 18.08 4.97 5.68
CA SER A 62 18.25 3.83 4.80
C SER A 62 17.02 2.93 4.87
N VAL A 63 16.57 2.38 3.74
CA VAL A 63 15.46 1.43 3.69
C VAL A 63 15.92 0.12 3.07
N ALA A 64 15.58 -1.01 3.68
CA ALA A 64 15.76 -2.33 3.09
C ALA A 64 14.38 -2.92 2.78
N CYS A 65 14.09 -3.20 1.49
CA CYS A 65 12.77 -3.62 1.03
C CYS A 65 12.84 -4.72 -0.03
N PHE A 66 11.69 -5.37 -0.24
CA PHE A 66 11.47 -6.38 -1.27
C PHE A 66 10.51 -5.87 -2.37
N GLY A 67 10.47 -6.57 -3.49
CA GLY A 67 9.40 -6.55 -4.48
C GLY A 67 9.07 -5.18 -5.09
N SER A 68 7.78 -4.93 -5.25
CA SER A 68 7.21 -3.76 -5.94
C SER A 68 7.38 -2.45 -5.18
N ALA A 69 7.57 -2.50 -3.86
CA ALA A 69 7.77 -1.32 -3.04
C ALA A 69 9.04 -0.53 -3.44
N TYR A 70 10.08 -1.22 -3.94
CA TYR A 70 11.34 -0.59 -4.34
C TYR A 70 11.14 0.54 -5.35
N GLY A 71 10.32 0.31 -6.39
CA GLY A 71 10.07 1.31 -7.44
C GLY A 71 9.47 2.62 -6.92
N TYR A 72 8.59 2.50 -5.93
CA TYR A 72 7.96 3.64 -5.26
C TYR A 72 8.90 4.33 -4.27
N LEU A 73 9.52 3.56 -3.37
CA LEU A 73 10.33 4.10 -2.28
C LEU A 73 11.54 4.90 -2.78
N LYS A 74 12.13 4.52 -3.92
CA LYS A 74 13.27 5.24 -4.50
C LYS A 74 12.97 6.68 -4.94
N GLU A 75 11.69 7.01 -5.14
CA GLU A 75 11.25 8.34 -5.56
C GLU A 75 10.89 9.23 -4.35
N LEU A 76 10.96 8.70 -3.13
CA LEU A 76 10.68 9.50 -1.94
C LEU A 76 11.91 10.32 -1.54
N PRO A 77 11.79 11.66 -1.45
CA PRO A 77 12.93 12.55 -1.19
C PRO A 77 13.51 12.41 0.22
N TYR A 78 12.84 11.69 1.10
CA TYR A 78 13.22 11.49 2.49
C TYR A 78 14.19 10.34 2.71
N ILE A 79 14.36 9.47 1.69
CA ILE A 79 15.17 8.25 1.77
C ILE A 79 16.53 8.51 1.13
N ASP A 80 17.58 8.42 1.95
CA ASP A 80 18.95 8.65 1.47
C ASP A 80 19.53 7.43 0.76
N LYS A 81 19.11 6.21 1.15
CA LYS A 81 19.60 4.96 0.55
C LYS A 81 18.59 3.83 0.60
N ILE A 82 18.50 3.07 -0.49
CA ILE A 82 17.67 1.87 -0.56
C ILE A 82 18.52 0.63 -0.83
N TYR A 83 18.26 -0.42 -0.07
CA TYR A 83 18.79 -1.75 -0.27
C TYR A 83 17.67 -2.66 -0.76
N ARG A 84 17.72 -3.02 -2.05
CA ARG A 84 16.80 -4.01 -2.59
C ARG A 84 17.24 -5.40 -2.14
N LEU A 85 16.44 -6.02 -1.30
CA LEU A 85 16.67 -7.37 -0.83
C LEU A 85 16.17 -8.38 -1.89
N PRO A 86 16.81 -9.54 -2.06
CA PRO A 86 16.36 -10.55 -2.99
C PRO A 86 14.99 -11.10 -2.55
N ILE A 87 14.12 -11.40 -3.51
CA ILE A 87 12.78 -11.94 -3.22
C ILE A 87 12.93 -13.36 -2.68
N PRO A 88 12.59 -13.64 -1.40
CA PRO A 88 12.83 -14.95 -0.80
C PRO A 88 12.15 -16.11 -1.50
N ARG A 89 11.02 -15.84 -2.20
CA ARG A 89 10.24 -16.88 -2.91
C ARG A 89 10.92 -17.43 -4.16
N VAL A 90 11.84 -16.69 -4.74
CA VAL A 90 12.55 -17.08 -5.98
C VAL A 90 13.75 -17.97 -5.69
N LEU A 91 14.32 -17.89 -4.48
CA LEU A 91 15.49 -18.64 -4.08
C LEU A 91 15.12 -19.99 -3.46
N ARG A 92 15.95 -21.02 -3.64
CA ARG A 92 15.83 -22.30 -2.89
C ARG A 92 16.04 -22.05 -1.39
N PRO A 93 15.44 -22.85 -0.47
CA PRO A 93 15.50 -22.59 0.98
C PRO A 93 16.90 -22.36 1.53
N ASN A 94 17.87 -23.18 1.15
CA ASN A 94 19.28 -23.05 1.54
C ASN A 94 19.96 -21.79 0.96
N GLN A 95 19.67 -21.43 -0.30
CA GLN A 95 20.18 -20.21 -0.92
C GLN A 95 19.58 -18.96 -0.29
N ARG A 96 18.30 -19.02 0.11
CA ARG A 96 17.63 -17.91 0.81
C ARG A 96 18.34 -17.54 2.09
N TRP A 97 18.71 -18.54 2.90
CA TRP A 97 19.39 -18.31 4.16
C TRP A 97 20.76 -17.66 3.98
N LEU A 98 21.62 -18.23 3.14
CA LEU A 98 22.96 -17.69 2.89
C LEU A 98 22.89 -16.27 2.30
N THR A 99 21.97 -16.02 1.40
CA THR A 99 21.77 -14.69 0.82
C THR A 99 21.30 -13.67 1.87
N LEU A 100 20.34 -14.03 2.70
CA LEU A 100 19.87 -13.16 3.78
C LEU A 100 20.98 -12.90 4.80
N LEU A 101 21.75 -13.91 5.17
CA LEU A 101 22.89 -13.77 6.06
C LEU A 101 23.95 -12.81 5.50
N TRP A 102 24.29 -12.97 4.22
CA TRP A 102 25.22 -12.07 3.53
C TRP A 102 24.73 -10.61 3.57
N TYR A 103 23.44 -10.38 3.26
CA TYR A 103 22.84 -9.04 3.33
C TYR A 103 22.82 -8.52 4.77
N ALA A 104 22.50 -9.34 5.76
CA ALA A 104 22.53 -8.95 7.16
C ALA A 104 23.92 -8.48 7.60
N LEU A 105 24.95 -9.25 7.28
CA LEU A 105 26.34 -8.90 7.58
C LEU A 105 26.80 -7.63 6.84
N LYS A 106 26.39 -7.47 5.58
CA LYS A 106 26.66 -6.26 4.80
C LYS A 106 26.01 -5.02 5.43
N LEU A 107 24.76 -5.14 5.89
CA LEU A 107 24.02 -4.06 6.55
C LEU A 107 24.59 -3.75 7.94
N ARG A 108 24.94 -4.79 8.72
CA ARG A 108 25.58 -4.63 10.04
C ARG A 108 26.83 -3.74 10.00
N ARG A 109 27.64 -3.85 8.94
CA ARG A 109 28.86 -3.01 8.76
C ARG A 109 28.57 -1.54 8.55
N LYS A 110 27.29 -1.14 8.40
CA LYS A 110 26.89 0.28 8.24
C LYS A 110 26.63 0.98 9.57
N HIS A 111 26.64 0.25 10.69
CA HIS A 111 26.53 0.78 12.04
C HIS A 111 25.35 1.73 12.25
N PHE A 112 24.13 1.21 12.07
CA PHE A 112 22.91 1.97 12.31
C PHE A 112 22.72 2.26 13.80
N ASP A 113 22.22 3.45 14.12
CA ASP A 113 21.89 3.85 15.50
C ASP A 113 20.57 3.19 15.94
N LEU A 114 19.67 2.94 14.95
CA LEU A 114 18.40 2.27 15.14
C LEU A 114 18.07 1.43 13.91
N VAL A 115 17.53 0.23 14.12
CA VAL A 115 16.88 -0.59 13.09
C VAL A 115 15.38 -0.63 13.42
N LEU A 116 14.58 0.06 12.63
CA LEU A 116 13.12 0.11 12.77
C LEU A 116 12.49 -0.92 11.83
N ASP A 117 11.88 -1.96 12.39
CA ASP A 117 11.16 -2.96 11.60
C ASP A 117 9.67 -2.58 11.52
N THR A 118 9.24 -2.11 10.36
CA THR A 118 7.85 -1.74 10.08
C THR A 118 7.09 -2.87 9.37
N SER A 119 7.58 -4.11 9.44
CA SER A 119 6.97 -5.26 8.79
C SER A 119 5.77 -5.78 9.58
N LEU A 120 4.64 -5.99 8.90
CA LEU A 120 3.41 -6.50 9.51
C LEU A 120 3.38 -8.04 9.61
N LYS A 121 4.09 -8.72 8.71
CA LYS A 121 4.12 -10.19 8.61
C LYS A 121 5.54 -10.68 8.39
N PRO A 122 6.35 -10.82 9.44
CA PRO A 122 7.69 -11.34 9.29
C PRO A 122 7.65 -12.80 8.79
N PHE A 123 8.55 -13.15 7.90
CA PHE A 123 8.75 -14.54 7.45
C PHE A 123 9.79 -15.27 8.33
N ALA A 124 9.88 -16.59 8.17
CA ALA A 124 10.86 -17.40 8.89
C ALA A 124 12.27 -16.79 8.79
N ASN A 125 13.00 -16.76 9.90
CA ASN A 125 14.34 -16.16 10.06
C ASN A 125 14.41 -14.62 9.94
N TRP A 126 13.29 -13.90 9.80
CA TRP A 126 13.29 -12.44 9.78
C TRP A 126 13.80 -11.84 11.09
N THR A 127 13.38 -12.42 12.20
CA THR A 127 13.84 -12.02 13.54
C THR A 127 15.37 -12.13 13.66
N LEU A 128 15.94 -13.26 13.25
CA LEU A 128 17.39 -13.44 13.25
C LEU A 128 18.09 -12.46 12.29
N PHE A 129 17.55 -12.24 11.10
CA PHE A 129 18.05 -11.28 10.12
C PHE A 129 18.18 -9.87 10.72
N LYS A 130 17.12 -9.34 11.33
CA LYS A 130 17.14 -8.00 11.91
C LYS A 130 18.07 -7.89 13.12
N HIS A 131 18.17 -8.93 13.95
CA HIS A 131 19.08 -8.93 15.10
C HIS A 131 20.56 -9.04 14.67
N ILE A 132 20.88 -9.76 13.62
CA ILE A 132 22.24 -9.74 13.04
C ILE A 132 22.61 -8.32 12.61
N ILE A 133 21.68 -7.55 12.06
CA ILE A 133 21.93 -6.17 11.61
C ILE A 133 22.10 -5.22 12.80
N GLY A 134 21.12 -5.18 13.70
CA GLY A 134 20.97 -4.13 14.71
C GLY A 134 21.36 -4.53 16.14
N GLY A 135 21.42 -5.82 16.45
CA GLY A 135 21.63 -6.29 17.82
C GLY A 135 20.50 -5.83 18.74
N ASP A 136 20.84 -5.12 19.80
CA ASP A 136 19.94 -4.52 20.78
C ASP A 136 19.26 -3.22 20.32
N LYS A 137 19.64 -2.70 19.16
CA LYS A 137 19.11 -1.47 18.57
C LYS A 137 17.92 -1.71 17.63
N VAL A 138 17.24 -2.84 17.76
CA VAL A 138 16.06 -3.17 16.94
C VAL A 138 14.80 -2.78 17.67
N LEU A 139 13.98 -1.94 17.01
CA LEU A 139 12.61 -1.63 17.42
C LEU A 139 11.66 -2.15 16.34
N ASP A 140 10.71 -2.97 16.70
CA ASP A 140 9.70 -3.46 15.76
C ASP A 140 8.26 -3.34 16.28
N TYR A 141 7.29 -3.45 15.35
CA TYR A 141 5.88 -3.34 15.66
C TYR A 141 5.36 -4.41 16.62
N TYR A 142 5.99 -5.61 16.63
CA TYR A 142 5.50 -6.74 17.41
C TYR A 142 6.07 -6.76 18.83
N THR A 143 7.29 -6.23 19.00
CA THR A 143 8.00 -6.19 20.28
C THR A 143 8.13 -4.78 20.87
N SER A 144 7.53 -3.79 20.24
CA SER A 144 7.42 -2.42 20.73
C SER A 144 6.61 -2.42 22.06
N PRO A 145 6.83 -1.43 22.95
CA PRO A 145 5.97 -1.26 24.14
C PRO A 145 4.48 -1.08 23.83
N ILE A 146 4.15 -0.73 22.58
CA ILE A 146 2.78 -0.73 22.05
C ILE A 146 2.72 -1.79 20.95
N PRO A 147 2.40 -3.06 21.24
CA PRO A 147 2.27 -4.10 20.24
C PRO A 147 1.19 -3.76 19.21
N PHE A 148 1.43 -4.16 17.95
CA PHE A 148 0.42 -4.05 16.90
C PHE A 148 -0.86 -4.77 17.32
N GLY A 149 -2.01 -4.08 17.25
CA GLY A 149 -3.30 -4.58 17.70
C GLY A 149 -3.71 -4.15 19.11
N GLN A 150 -2.80 -3.60 19.93
CA GLN A 150 -3.15 -2.93 21.17
C GLN A 150 -3.51 -1.44 20.96
N VAL A 151 -3.08 -0.84 19.86
CA VAL A 151 -3.60 0.46 19.41
C VAL A 151 -4.85 0.17 18.58
N PRO A 152 -6.06 0.49 19.09
CA PRO A 152 -7.26 0.35 18.30
C PRO A 152 -7.17 1.26 17.08
N GLY A 153 -7.35 0.72 15.87
CA GLY A 153 -7.39 1.56 14.70
C GLY A 153 -6.64 0.98 13.50
N ARG A 154 -6.30 1.86 12.57
CA ARG A 154 -5.67 1.54 11.30
C ARG A 154 -4.15 1.38 11.44
N CYS A 155 -3.53 0.71 10.47
CA CYS A 155 -2.05 0.59 10.41
C CYS A 155 -1.36 1.95 10.55
N VAL A 156 -1.90 2.99 9.91
CA VAL A 156 -1.33 4.35 10.01
C VAL A 156 -1.40 4.92 11.42
N ASP A 157 -2.41 4.60 12.22
CA ASP A 157 -2.54 5.04 13.62
C ASP A 157 -1.48 4.36 14.49
N HIS A 158 -1.20 3.08 14.23
CA HIS A 158 -0.12 2.37 14.89
C HIS A 158 1.27 2.95 14.53
N GLU A 159 1.51 3.29 13.27
CA GLU A 159 2.75 3.97 12.86
C GLU A 159 2.94 5.31 13.57
N GLN A 160 1.85 6.08 13.74
CA GLN A 160 1.86 7.31 14.51
C GLN A 160 2.28 7.10 15.97
N ALA A 161 1.76 6.04 16.60
CA ALA A 161 2.11 5.71 17.98
C ALA A 161 3.60 5.35 18.11
N VAL A 162 4.16 4.60 17.17
CA VAL A 162 5.60 4.30 17.13
C VAL A 162 6.43 5.55 16.93
N LEU A 163 6.02 6.43 16.00
CA LEU A 163 6.71 7.72 15.78
C LEU A 163 6.68 8.61 17.02
N ALA A 164 5.57 8.63 17.76
CA ALA A 164 5.47 9.40 19.01
C ALA A 164 6.47 8.89 20.05
N GLN A 165 6.65 7.56 20.18
CA GLN A 165 7.68 6.98 21.05
C GLN A 165 9.10 7.38 20.65
N LEU A 166 9.36 7.53 19.35
CA LEU A 166 10.62 8.02 18.81
C LEU A 166 10.82 9.55 18.99
N GLY A 167 9.89 10.24 19.67
CA GLY A 167 9.96 11.66 19.95
C GLY A 167 9.50 12.57 18.80
N VAL A 168 8.76 12.02 17.84
CA VAL A 168 8.10 12.81 16.79
C VAL A 168 6.83 13.44 17.34
N VAL A 169 6.77 14.77 17.35
CA VAL A 169 5.63 15.53 17.89
C VAL A 169 4.58 15.73 16.81
N LYS A 170 3.33 15.34 17.09
CA LYS A 170 2.15 15.49 16.21
C LYS A 170 2.44 15.07 14.75
N PRO A 171 2.80 13.80 14.52
CA PRO A 171 3.13 13.34 13.18
C PRO A 171 1.91 13.44 12.24
N ASN A 172 2.14 13.83 10.99
CA ASN A 172 1.12 13.89 9.96
C ASN A 172 0.93 12.50 9.32
N LYS A 173 -0.32 12.03 9.22
CA LYS A 173 -0.69 10.71 8.68
C LYS A 173 -0.72 10.64 7.14
N SER A 174 -0.70 11.77 6.44
CA SER A 174 -0.88 11.79 4.98
C SER A 174 0.16 10.93 4.27
N TYR A 175 -0.30 10.07 3.37
CA TYR A 175 0.58 9.24 2.55
C TYR A 175 1.30 10.08 1.50
N GLU A 176 2.52 9.70 1.16
CA GLU A 176 3.29 10.37 0.12
C GLU A 176 2.95 9.77 -1.26
N ILE A 177 2.35 10.57 -2.12
CA ILE A 177 2.00 10.17 -3.49
C ILE A 177 2.75 11.07 -4.46
N PRO A 178 3.96 10.71 -4.88
CA PRO A 178 4.75 11.54 -5.80
C PRO A 178 4.12 11.56 -7.19
N LEU A 179 3.62 12.72 -7.59
CA LEU A 179 3.04 12.96 -8.89
C LEU A 179 4.14 13.43 -9.86
N GLN A 180 4.54 12.56 -10.77
CA GLN A 180 5.57 12.88 -11.77
C GLN A 180 4.96 13.67 -12.93
N PRO A 181 5.52 14.87 -13.31
CA PRO A 181 4.98 15.69 -14.39
C PRO A 181 4.83 14.95 -15.73
N ALA A 182 5.79 14.10 -16.08
CA ALA A 182 5.73 13.30 -17.31
C ALA A 182 4.54 12.31 -17.32
N LYS A 183 4.19 11.73 -16.15
CA LYS A 183 3.06 10.82 -16.03
C LYS A 183 1.71 11.55 -16.04
N LEU A 184 1.66 12.72 -15.47
CA LEU A 184 0.49 13.61 -15.59
C LEU A 184 0.27 14.02 -17.06
N ALA A 185 1.32 14.43 -17.75
CA ALA A 185 1.25 14.80 -19.18
C ALA A 185 0.83 13.60 -20.06
N LYS A 186 1.36 12.38 -19.80
CA LYS A 186 0.95 11.15 -20.50
C LYS A 186 -0.55 10.89 -20.33
N ARG A 187 -1.06 10.98 -19.10
CA ARG A 187 -2.49 10.86 -18.80
C ARG A 187 -3.31 11.89 -19.57
N ASP A 188 -2.90 13.16 -19.51
CA ASP A 188 -3.66 14.25 -20.13
C ASP A 188 -3.67 14.14 -21.65
N ALA A 189 -2.58 13.71 -22.28
CA ALA A 189 -2.51 13.40 -23.69
C ALA A 189 -3.46 12.27 -24.09
N PHE A 190 -3.48 11.19 -23.31
CA PHE A 190 -4.41 10.07 -23.53
C PHE A 190 -5.86 10.51 -23.43
N LEU A 191 -6.21 11.32 -22.43
CA LEU A 191 -7.58 11.81 -22.26
C LEU A 191 -8.02 12.70 -23.42
N LYS A 192 -7.17 13.61 -23.87
CA LYS A 192 -7.44 14.48 -25.04
C LYS A 192 -7.60 13.68 -26.34
N GLN A 193 -6.85 12.60 -26.51
CA GLN A 193 -6.92 11.75 -27.69
C GLN A 193 -8.20 10.92 -27.75
N HIS A 194 -8.73 10.45 -26.61
CA HIS A 194 -9.80 9.46 -26.57
C HIS A 194 -11.16 10.01 -26.13
N ILE A 195 -11.21 11.24 -25.61
CA ILE A 195 -12.45 11.87 -25.13
C ILE A 195 -12.65 13.16 -25.89
N ALA A 196 -13.69 13.20 -26.71
CA ALA A 196 -14.08 14.42 -27.42
C ALA A 196 -14.36 15.55 -26.43
N ASP A 197 -13.87 16.74 -26.72
CA ASP A 197 -14.02 17.94 -25.87
C ASP A 197 -13.63 17.74 -24.40
N TYR A 198 -12.55 16.96 -24.14
CA TYR A 198 -12.01 16.82 -22.81
C TYR A 198 -11.49 18.16 -22.26
N LYS A 199 -12.33 18.83 -21.47
CA LYS A 199 -12.04 20.14 -20.84
C LYS A 199 -11.64 19.98 -19.36
N GLY A 200 -11.00 18.88 -18.98
CA GLY A 200 -10.64 18.64 -17.57
C GLY A 200 -11.82 18.23 -16.67
N LYS A 201 -12.94 17.80 -17.24
CA LYS A 201 -14.14 17.38 -16.49
C LYS A 201 -13.91 16.20 -15.53
N GLY A 202 -12.79 15.48 -15.68
CA GLY A 202 -12.46 14.29 -14.92
C GLY A 202 -13.06 13.01 -15.53
N TYR A 203 -12.96 11.92 -14.77
CA TYR A 203 -13.44 10.58 -15.16
C TYR A 203 -13.65 9.74 -13.91
N ILE A 204 -14.31 8.59 -14.07
CA ILE A 204 -14.39 7.55 -13.03
C ILE A 204 -13.23 6.57 -13.25
N LEU A 205 -12.43 6.31 -12.24
CA LEU A 205 -11.41 5.27 -12.29
C LEU A 205 -11.99 3.96 -11.75
N LEU A 206 -12.14 2.96 -12.59
CA LEU A 206 -12.55 1.61 -12.21
C LEU A 206 -11.37 0.67 -12.29
N ASN A 207 -10.78 0.31 -11.14
CA ASN A 207 -9.75 -0.71 -11.06
C ASN A 207 -10.39 -2.06 -10.72
N PRO A 208 -10.47 -3.02 -11.66
CA PRO A 208 -11.06 -4.33 -11.36
C PRO A 208 -10.06 -5.34 -10.79
N PHE A 209 -8.75 -5.04 -10.84
CA PHE A 209 -7.70 -6.01 -10.57
C PHE A 209 -7.22 -5.98 -9.13
N GLY A 210 -7.28 -7.13 -8.47
CA GLY A 210 -6.63 -7.40 -7.19
C GLY A 210 -5.39 -8.29 -7.35
N SER A 211 -4.70 -8.54 -6.24
CA SER A 211 -3.51 -9.40 -6.20
C SER A 211 -3.82 -10.89 -6.41
N ILE A 212 -5.06 -11.30 -6.15
CA ILE A 212 -5.58 -12.66 -6.31
C ILE A 212 -6.99 -12.59 -6.91
N ALA A 213 -7.48 -13.72 -7.45
CA ALA A 213 -8.81 -13.80 -8.07
C ALA A 213 -9.93 -13.39 -7.10
N ALA A 214 -9.90 -13.83 -5.85
CA ALA A 214 -10.90 -13.49 -4.84
C ALA A 214 -10.96 -11.98 -4.50
N ARG A 215 -9.92 -11.22 -4.84
CA ARG A 215 -9.84 -9.74 -4.70
C ARG A 215 -9.93 -9.02 -6.04
N SER A 216 -10.35 -9.69 -7.09
CA SER A 216 -10.58 -9.07 -8.40
C SER A 216 -12.07 -9.08 -8.72
N LEU A 217 -12.57 -7.99 -9.30
CA LEU A 217 -13.94 -7.96 -9.82
C LEU A 217 -14.05 -8.87 -11.04
N ASP A 218 -15.17 -9.58 -11.15
CA ASP A 218 -15.50 -10.39 -12.30
C ASP A 218 -16.20 -9.59 -13.40
N LYS A 219 -16.34 -10.19 -14.57
CA LYS A 219 -16.98 -9.57 -15.74
C LYS A 219 -18.41 -9.12 -15.45
N MET A 220 -19.18 -9.92 -14.73
CA MET A 220 -20.59 -9.63 -14.42
C MET A 220 -20.71 -8.36 -13.58
N ASN A 221 -19.95 -8.27 -12.48
CA ASN A 221 -20.00 -7.10 -11.61
C ASN A 221 -19.41 -5.84 -12.27
N ILE A 222 -18.37 -6.00 -13.11
CA ILE A 222 -17.85 -4.88 -13.91
C ILE A 222 -18.94 -4.34 -14.83
N HIS A 223 -19.69 -5.22 -15.54
CA HIS A 223 -20.78 -4.78 -16.42
C HIS A 223 -21.92 -4.09 -15.65
N ARG A 224 -22.30 -4.61 -14.48
CA ARG A 224 -23.32 -3.97 -13.62
C ARG A 224 -22.86 -2.60 -13.15
N ILE A 225 -21.62 -2.47 -12.68
CA ILE A 225 -21.02 -1.19 -12.27
C ILE A 225 -21.00 -0.20 -13.44
N LEU A 226 -20.53 -0.61 -14.62
CA LEU A 226 -20.47 0.27 -15.79
C LEU A 226 -21.85 0.70 -16.28
N LYS A 227 -22.85 -0.18 -16.21
CA LYS A 227 -24.26 0.16 -16.51
C LYS A 227 -24.79 1.22 -15.56
N GLU A 228 -24.53 1.07 -14.26
CA GLU A 228 -24.95 2.01 -13.23
C GLU A 228 -24.26 3.38 -13.39
N LEU A 229 -22.97 3.38 -13.70
CA LEU A 229 -22.24 4.61 -14.00
C LEU A 229 -22.83 5.35 -15.21
N ALA A 230 -23.14 4.63 -16.29
CA ALA A 230 -23.74 5.23 -17.48
C ALA A 230 -25.14 5.81 -17.23
N ALA A 231 -25.88 5.29 -16.24
CA ALA A 231 -27.18 5.82 -15.84
C ALA A 231 -27.08 7.10 -14.98
N ARG A 232 -25.97 7.26 -14.22
CA ARG A 232 -25.84 8.36 -13.25
C ARG A 232 -24.93 9.50 -13.68
N THR A 233 -24.03 9.28 -14.62
CA THR A 233 -23.05 10.28 -15.01
C THR A 233 -22.66 10.17 -16.49
N HIS A 234 -22.29 11.30 -17.09
CA HIS A 234 -21.70 11.37 -18.43
C HIS A 234 -20.17 11.25 -18.40
N LEU A 235 -19.56 11.06 -17.21
CA LEU A 235 -18.12 10.91 -17.11
C LEU A 235 -17.69 9.55 -17.69
N PRO A 236 -16.63 9.50 -18.49
CA PRO A 236 -16.11 8.24 -18.99
C PRO A 236 -15.50 7.42 -17.84
N ALA A 237 -15.56 6.11 -17.95
CA ALA A 237 -14.86 5.20 -17.07
C ALA A 237 -13.49 4.84 -17.65
N ILE A 238 -12.44 4.88 -16.83
CA ILE A 238 -11.09 4.44 -17.21
C ILE A 238 -10.72 3.22 -16.39
N ILE A 239 -10.32 2.16 -17.08
CA ILE A 239 -9.79 0.93 -16.47
C ILE A 239 -8.28 0.91 -16.66
N PRO A 240 -7.49 1.04 -15.57
CA PRO A 240 -6.05 0.87 -15.64
C PRO A 240 -5.71 -0.62 -15.80
N CYS A 241 -4.75 -0.94 -16.64
CA CYS A 241 -4.25 -2.32 -16.77
C CYS A 241 -2.75 -2.35 -17.03
N MET A 242 -2.05 -3.28 -16.41
CA MET A 242 -0.69 -3.61 -16.80
C MET A 242 -0.67 -4.33 -18.15
N PRO A 243 0.43 -4.33 -18.90
CA PRO A 243 0.54 -5.08 -20.16
C PRO A 243 0.10 -6.55 -20.02
N SER A 244 0.47 -7.21 -18.93
CA SER A 244 0.07 -8.59 -18.62
C SER A 244 -1.43 -8.77 -18.34
N GLN A 245 -2.16 -7.72 -18.05
CA GLN A 245 -3.60 -7.73 -17.77
C GLN A 245 -4.44 -7.28 -18.97
N LYS A 246 -3.81 -6.77 -20.04
CA LYS A 246 -4.51 -6.15 -21.18
C LYS A 246 -5.54 -7.06 -21.84
N ALA A 247 -5.15 -8.28 -22.16
CA ALA A 247 -6.07 -9.26 -22.77
C ALA A 247 -7.28 -9.54 -21.87
N ARG A 248 -7.07 -9.70 -20.56
CA ARG A 248 -8.14 -9.90 -19.57
C ARG A 248 -9.04 -8.66 -19.48
N ALA A 249 -8.46 -7.47 -19.46
CA ALA A 249 -9.21 -6.21 -19.45
C ALA A 249 -10.09 -6.07 -20.71
N GLN A 250 -9.55 -6.39 -21.88
CA GLN A 250 -10.30 -6.40 -23.14
C GLN A 250 -11.46 -7.39 -23.12
N ALA A 251 -11.24 -8.62 -22.58
CA ALA A 251 -12.28 -9.62 -22.44
C ALA A 251 -13.42 -9.17 -21.50
N TYR A 252 -13.10 -8.39 -20.47
CA TYR A 252 -14.11 -7.80 -19.59
C TYR A 252 -14.98 -6.77 -20.29
N LEU A 253 -14.45 -6.05 -21.27
CA LEU A 253 -15.18 -5.00 -22.01
C LEU A 253 -15.95 -5.51 -23.22
N GLN A 254 -15.83 -6.80 -23.55
CA GLN A 254 -16.65 -7.39 -24.61
C GLN A 254 -18.14 -7.25 -24.29
N GLY A 255 -18.90 -6.58 -25.16
CA GLY A 255 -20.32 -6.30 -24.99
C GLY A 255 -20.63 -5.03 -24.19
N VAL A 256 -19.62 -4.31 -23.68
CA VAL A 256 -19.81 -2.97 -23.11
C VAL A 256 -19.97 -1.96 -24.25
N ARG A 257 -21.05 -1.17 -24.18
CA ARG A 257 -21.29 -0.07 -25.11
C ARG A 257 -20.33 1.09 -24.81
N GLN A 258 -20.42 2.22 -25.41
CA GLN A 258 -19.49 3.35 -25.34
C GLN A 258 -19.19 3.88 -23.92
N GLY A 259 -18.13 4.70 -23.76
CA GLY A 259 -17.83 5.44 -22.53
C GLY A 259 -16.79 4.79 -21.61
N VAL A 260 -16.15 3.69 -22.02
CA VAL A 260 -15.10 3.01 -21.23
C VAL A 260 -13.79 2.96 -22.01
N LEU A 261 -12.70 3.36 -21.36
CA LEU A 261 -11.37 3.41 -21.93
C LEU A 261 -10.41 2.50 -21.14
N LEU A 262 -9.55 1.79 -21.86
CA LEU A 262 -8.43 1.07 -21.24
C LEU A 262 -7.19 1.97 -21.26
N TYR A 263 -6.56 2.10 -20.10
CA TYR A 263 -5.29 2.82 -19.98
C TYR A 263 -4.18 1.83 -19.57
N GLU A 264 -3.20 1.65 -20.43
CA GLU A 264 -2.05 0.79 -20.16
C GLU A 264 -1.05 1.51 -19.27
N THR A 265 -0.74 0.90 -18.11
CA THR A 265 0.18 1.44 -17.11
C THR A 265 1.54 0.76 -17.21
N ASP A 266 2.61 1.52 -17.38
CA ASP A 266 3.99 1.04 -17.41
C ASP A 266 4.60 0.98 -16.00
N SER A 267 4.06 1.77 -15.09
CA SER A 267 4.57 1.90 -13.73
C SER A 267 3.45 2.30 -12.76
N VAL A 268 3.75 2.19 -11.47
CA VAL A 268 2.86 2.69 -10.41
C VAL A 268 2.60 4.20 -10.51
N PHE A 269 3.52 4.97 -11.10
CA PHE A 269 3.36 6.42 -11.25
C PHE A 269 2.30 6.79 -12.30
N ASP A 270 2.07 5.93 -13.30
CA ASP A 270 0.91 6.07 -14.20
C ASP A 270 -0.41 5.94 -13.41
N LEU A 271 -0.44 4.98 -12.47
CA LEU A 271 -1.61 4.78 -11.61
C LEU A 271 -1.82 5.97 -10.66
N PHE A 272 -0.75 6.55 -10.11
CA PHE A 272 -0.84 7.77 -9.30
C PHE A 272 -1.42 8.93 -10.11
N ALA A 273 -0.94 9.11 -11.34
CA ALA A 273 -1.45 10.15 -12.23
C ALA A 273 -2.94 9.95 -12.57
N LEU A 274 -3.35 8.69 -12.81
CA LEU A 274 -4.75 8.36 -13.07
C LEU A 274 -5.62 8.64 -11.84
N VAL A 275 -5.24 8.16 -10.66
CA VAL A 275 -6.01 8.43 -9.43
C VAL A 275 -6.10 9.92 -9.17
N ALA A 276 -5.03 10.69 -9.39
CA ALA A 276 -5.03 12.15 -9.19
C ALA A 276 -6.08 12.87 -10.05
N GLY A 277 -6.34 12.42 -11.27
CA GLY A 277 -7.34 13.02 -12.18
C GLY A 277 -8.76 12.47 -12.02
N ALA A 278 -8.94 11.38 -11.27
CA ALA A 278 -10.24 10.78 -11.09
C ALA A 278 -11.17 11.64 -10.22
N LYS A 279 -12.46 11.67 -10.56
CA LYS A 279 -13.53 12.23 -9.72
C LYS A 279 -13.96 11.24 -8.64
N VAL A 280 -14.12 9.99 -9.03
CA VAL A 280 -14.42 8.87 -8.12
C VAL A 280 -13.52 7.70 -8.49
N VAL A 281 -13.04 6.98 -7.50
CA VAL A 281 -12.25 5.74 -7.63
C VAL A 281 -13.09 4.57 -7.17
N ILE A 282 -13.20 3.53 -7.99
CA ILE A 282 -13.90 2.29 -7.67
C ILE A 282 -12.88 1.15 -7.74
N THR A 283 -12.68 0.42 -6.66
CA THR A 283 -11.59 -0.57 -6.58
C THR A 283 -11.85 -1.62 -5.51
N PRO A 284 -11.44 -2.87 -5.68
CA PRO A 284 -11.30 -3.79 -4.54
C PRO A 284 -10.18 -3.35 -3.61
N ASP A 285 -10.05 -4.01 -2.45
CA ASP A 285 -8.99 -3.82 -1.46
C ASP A 285 -7.60 -4.07 -2.07
N THR A 286 -6.99 -2.99 -2.55
CA THR A 286 -5.69 -2.98 -3.24
C THR A 286 -4.91 -1.70 -2.90
N ALA A 287 -3.67 -1.60 -3.39
CA ALA A 287 -2.88 -0.37 -3.27
C ALA A 287 -3.61 0.88 -3.80
N VAL A 288 -4.58 0.73 -4.72
CA VAL A 288 -5.37 1.85 -5.28
C VAL A 288 -6.19 2.55 -4.21
N VAL A 289 -6.70 1.83 -3.20
CA VAL A 289 -7.40 2.43 -2.06
C VAL A 289 -6.48 3.39 -1.30
N HIS A 290 -5.24 2.97 -1.05
CA HIS A 290 -4.27 3.80 -0.33
C HIS A 290 -3.75 4.98 -1.17
N ILE A 291 -3.63 4.81 -2.49
CA ILE A 291 -3.33 5.92 -3.40
C ILE A 291 -4.45 6.96 -3.36
N ALA A 292 -5.70 6.50 -3.46
CA ALA A 292 -6.87 7.35 -3.40
C ALA A 292 -6.99 8.08 -2.05
N SER A 293 -6.66 7.38 -0.96
CA SER A 293 -6.59 7.97 0.39
C SER A 293 -5.56 9.08 0.47
N GLY A 294 -4.32 8.83 0.02
CA GLY A 294 -3.26 9.84 0.02
C GLY A 294 -3.59 11.07 -0.82
N LEU A 295 -4.37 10.89 -1.89
CA LEU A 295 -4.85 11.96 -2.77
C LEU A 295 -6.23 12.50 -2.38
N ARG A 296 -6.82 12.02 -1.27
CA ARG A 296 -8.15 12.41 -0.76
C ARG A 296 -9.24 12.33 -1.82
N LYS A 297 -9.26 11.23 -2.59
CA LYS A 297 -10.24 11.01 -3.65
C LYS A 297 -11.49 10.31 -3.13
N PRO A 298 -12.70 10.72 -3.57
CA PRO A 298 -13.91 9.95 -3.36
C PRO A 298 -13.70 8.51 -3.86
N THR A 299 -14.03 7.53 -3.01
CA THR A 299 -13.66 6.13 -3.28
C THR A 299 -14.78 5.19 -2.87
N VAL A 300 -15.14 4.24 -3.74
CA VAL A 300 -15.90 3.05 -3.39
C VAL A 300 -14.93 1.87 -3.37
N ALA A 301 -14.80 1.21 -2.24
CA ALA A 301 -13.86 0.12 -2.04
C ALA A 301 -14.57 -1.18 -1.62
N PHE A 302 -14.23 -2.32 -2.26
CA PHE A 302 -14.79 -3.64 -1.95
C PHE A 302 -13.80 -4.45 -1.12
N TYR A 303 -14.22 -4.88 0.07
CA TYR A 303 -13.40 -5.62 1.02
C TYR A 303 -14.02 -6.99 1.32
N ASN A 304 -13.32 -8.07 0.99
CA ASN A 304 -13.75 -9.45 1.29
C ASN A 304 -13.20 -9.99 2.62
N SER A 305 -12.27 -9.28 3.23
CA SER A 305 -11.78 -9.56 4.59
C SER A 305 -11.71 -8.25 5.32
N TYR A 306 -12.58 -8.08 6.31
CA TYR A 306 -12.55 -6.86 7.11
C TYR A 306 -11.46 -6.95 8.17
N SER A 307 -10.56 -5.98 8.13
CA SER A 307 -9.69 -5.61 9.24
C SER A 307 -9.66 -4.10 9.30
N ILE A 308 -10.05 -3.50 10.41
CA ILE A 308 -9.96 -2.05 10.61
C ILE A 308 -8.54 -1.53 10.36
N ALA A 309 -7.54 -2.38 10.54
CA ALA A 309 -6.15 -2.04 10.25
C ALA A 309 -5.90 -1.63 8.80
N ASN A 310 -6.69 -2.16 7.86
CA ASN A 310 -6.57 -1.87 6.43
C ASN A 310 -7.48 -0.75 5.96
N ASP A 311 -8.31 -0.18 6.85
CA ASP A 311 -9.19 0.93 6.49
C ASP A 311 -8.38 2.12 5.97
N PRO A 312 -8.81 2.75 4.86
CA PRO A 312 -8.12 3.92 4.34
C PRO A 312 -8.32 5.13 5.27
N ASP A 313 -7.29 5.94 5.43
CA ASP A 313 -7.39 7.23 6.12
C ASP A 313 -8.05 8.28 5.21
N ASN A 314 -9.31 8.04 4.83
CA ASN A 314 -10.03 8.87 3.87
C ASN A 314 -11.53 8.94 4.22
N LEU A 315 -11.98 10.09 4.69
CA LEU A 315 -13.39 10.33 5.03
C LEU A 315 -14.33 10.26 3.82
N LEU A 316 -13.81 10.37 2.61
CA LEU A 316 -14.54 10.23 1.35
C LEU A 316 -14.60 8.78 0.85
N ALA A 317 -14.02 7.84 1.56
CA ALA A 317 -14.13 6.42 1.22
C ALA A 317 -15.45 5.83 1.72
N ARG A 318 -16.07 5.02 0.87
CA ARG A 318 -17.25 4.19 1.16
C ARG A 318 -16.83 2.74 0.99
N ILE A 319 -16.79 1.99 2.09
CA ILE A 319 -16.36 0.60 2.10
C ILE A 319 -17.58 -0.30 2.00
N ILE A 320 -17.58 -1.18 1.02
CA ILE A 320 -18.57 -2.24 0.83
C ILE A 320 -17.95 -3.53 1.34
N HIS A 321 -18.49 -4.05 2.42
CA HIS A 321 -18.09 -5.35 2.95
C HIS A 321 -18.74 -6.45 2.12
N THR A 322 -17.92 -7.33 1.58
CA THR A 322 -18.35 -8.46 0.76
C THR A 322 -18.16 -9.76 1.52
N ALA A 323 -18.70 -10.86 1.01
CA ALA A 323 -18.45 -12.16 1.63
C ALA A 323 -16.95 -12.51 1.60
N PRO A 324 -16.41 -13.21 2.62
CA PRO A 324 -14.97 -13.53 2.71
C PRO A 324 -14.41 -14.30 1.51
N ALA A 325 -15.25 -15.06 0.80
CA ALA A 325 -14.84 -15.88 -0.34
C ALA A 325 -14.45 -15.03 -1.57
N SER A 326 -15.09 -13.86 -1.79
CA SER A 326 -14.84 -13.04 -2.96
C SER A 326 -15.39 -11.62 -2.81
N VAL A 327 -14.67 -10.64 -3.34
CA VAL A 327 -15.16 -9.25 -3.49
C VAL A 327 -16.37 -9.14 -4.43
N ASN A 328 -16.73 -10.19 -5.14
CA ASN A 328 -17.88 -10.22 -6.05
C ASN A 328 -19.21 -10.58 -5.36
N LEU A 329 -19.16 -11.00 -4.11
CA LEU A 329 -20.32 -11.42 -3.34
C LEU A 329 -20.79 -10.29 -2.43
N PHE A 330 -21.49 -9.32 -3.01
CA PHE A 330 -22.06 -8.16 -2.31
C PHE A 330 -23.45 -7.80 -2.84
N GLU A 331 -24.24 -7.15 -2.00
CA GLU A 331 -25.53 -6.59 -2.40
C GLU A 331 -25.32 -5.35 -3.27
N PHE A 332 -25.84 -5.36 -4.49
CA PHE A 332 -25.60 -4.29 -5.45
C PHE A 332 -26.18 -2.95 -5.00
N SER A 333 -27.27 -2.95 -4.25
CA SER A 333 -27.85 -1.76 -3.63
C SER A 333 -26.88 -1.01 -2.68
N ALA A 334 -25.95 -1.76 -2.04
CA ALA A 334 -24.87 -1.15 -1.26
C ALA A 334 -23.92 -0.32 -2.15
N PHE A 335 -23.61 -0.82 -3.36
CA PHE A 335 -22.82 -0.06 -4.33
C PHE A 335 -23.57 1.18 -4.82
N GLU A 336 -24.85 1.05 -5.16
CA GLU A 336 -25.71 2.17 -5.63
C GLU A 336 -25.77 3.28 -4.58
N THR A 337 -25.96 2.91 -3.30
CA THR A 337 -25.97 3.86 -2.17
C THR A 337 -24.60 4.52 -1.97
N ALA A 338 -23.52 3.76 -2.00
CA ALA A 338 -22.17 4.28 -1.85
C ALA A 338 -21.81 5.27 -2.97
N LEU A 339 -22.19 4.95 -4.23
CA LEU A 339 -21.92 5.78 -5.39
C LEU A 339 -22.75 7.08 -5.36
N ALA A 340 -24.02 7.01 -4.98
CA ALA A 340 -24.90 8.18 -4.89
C ALA A 340 -24.38 9.25 -3.92
N GLY A 341 -23.68 8.86 -2.86
CA GLY A 341 -23.06 9.78 -1.91
C GLY A 341 -21.73 10.41 -2.41
N LEU A 342 -21.27 10.07 -3.62
CA LEU A 342 -19.98 10.51 -4.15
C LEU A 342 -20.06 11.20 -5.52
N LEU A 343 -21.16 11.05 -6.26
CA LEU A 343 -21.47 11.73 -7.51
C LEU A 343 -22.37 12.95 -7.27
#